data_f84058a8be7083e4287d77566a2c6dbe
#
_entry.id   f84058a8be7083e4287d77566a2c6dbe
#
_cell.length_a   1.000
_cell.length_b   1.000
_cell.length_c   1.000
_cell.angle_alpha   90.00
_cell.angle_beta   90.00
_cell.angle_gamma   90.00
#
_symmetry.space_group_name_H-M   'P 1'
#
loop_
_entity.id
_entity.type
_entity.pdbx_description
1 polymer ?
#
loop_
_entity_poly.entity_id
_entity_poly.type
_entity_poly.pdbx_seq_one_letter_code
_entity_poly.pdbx_strand_id
1 'polypeptide(L)'
;MKQIKTLLILVLVFSTTGLTAQQQQVANFTFLDVPTQEIGKFIRLHKQVTDMTMEYREFKNHWLLTHFQGSGANVVIWSNYPSVEDVYKDNALSAFGQKWESLEGEEKESFEKLISEYMAYWTGHTDEIRVIDWDNNVKHSENMDWDTPFYALFGNYQTTGNTELVGDAFNSWLIFPGIED
;
A
#
# COMPACT_ATOMS: atom_id res chain seq x y z
N MET A 1 11.84 -54.11 5.42
CA MET A 1 11.46 -53.27 4.26
C MET A 1 10.17 -52.49 4.44
N LYS A 2 9.10 -53.00 5.10
CA LYS A 2 7.85 -52.24 5.36
C LYS A 2 8.03 -51.02 6.28
N GLN A 3 8.87 -51.11 7.31
CA GLN A 3 9.10 -50.02 8.25
C GLN A 3 9.84 -48.80 7.66
N ILE A 4 10.73 -49.03 6.68
CA ILE A 4 11.47 -47.95 6.01
C ILE A 4 10.51 -47.11 5.11
N LYS A 5 9.54 -47.74 4.47
CA LYS A 5 8.53 -47.03 3.66
C LYS A 5 7.63 -46.17 4.49
N THR A 6 7.24 -46.62 5.68
CA THR A 6 6.41 -45.85 6.62
C THR A 6 7.17 -44.63 7.17
N LEU A 7 8.46 -44.78 7.48
CA LEU A 7 9.30 -43.67 7.95
C LEU A 7 9.48 -42.60 6.86
N LEU A 8 9.66 -43.01 5.60
CA LEU A 8 9.84 -42.10 4.47
C LEU A 8 8.55 -41.28 4.19
N ILE A 9 7.38 -41.90 4.34
CA ILE A 9 6.10 -41.20 4.20
C ILE A 9 5.89 -40.20 5.36
N LEU A 10 6.28 -40.56 6.59
CA LEU A 10 6.17 -39.66 7.75
C LEU A 10 7.08 -38.44 7.60
N VAL A 11 8.31 -38.58 7.09
CA VAL A 11 9.22 -37.48 6.82
C VAL A 11 8.69 -36.57 5.70
N LEU A 12 8.07 -37.14 4.68
CA LEU A 12 7.47 -36.36 3.58
C LEU A 12 6.25 -35.54 4.05
N VAL A 13 5.45 -36.08 4.97
CA VAL A 13 4.29 -35.35 5.55
C VAL A 13 4.73 -34.23 6.46
N PHE A 14 5.81 -34.39 7.23
CA PHE A 14 6.34 -33.32 8.09
C PHE A 14 7.06 -32.21 7.30
N SER A 15 7.56 -32.47 6.10
CA SER A 15 8.22 -31.46 5.28
C SER A 15 7.24 -30.54 4.54
N THR A 16 5.95 -30.87 4.49
CA THR A 16 4.94 -30.04 3.80
C THR A 16 4.16 -29.10 4.75
N THR A 17 4.33 -29.22 6.08
CA THR A 17 3.60 -28.39 7.05
C THR A 17 4.39 -27.18 7.57
N GLY A 18 5.56 -26.88 7.03
CA GLY A 18 6.45 -25.86 7.56
C GLY A 18 6.76 -24.66 6.66
N LEU A 19 6.11 -24.53 5.50
CA LEU A 19 6.26 -23.37 4.62
C LEU A 19 4.93 -22.61 4.48
N THR A 20 4.43 -22.10 5.58
CA THR A 20 3.69 -20.83 5.46
C THR A 20 4.74 -19.80 5.12
N ALA A 21 4.99 -19.59 3.84
CA ALA A 21 5.73 -18.43 3.38
C ALA A 21 5.04 -17.24 4.02
N GLN A 22 5.69 -16.59 4.98
CA GLN A 22 5.30 -15.30 5.49
C GLN A 22 5.00 -14.45 4.26
N GLN A 23 3.77 -14.04 4.08
CA GLN A 23 3.37 -13.33 2.86
C GLN A 23 3.92 -11.92 3.00
N GLN A 24 5.18 -11.75 2.61
CA GLN A 24 5.80 -10.45 2.54
C GLN A 24 5.03 -9.64 1.51
N GLN A 25 4.33 -8.64 1.95
CA GLN A 25 3.69 -7.69 1.05
C GLN A 25 4.68 -6.58 0.72
N VAL A 26 4.60 -6.11 -0.50
CA VAL A 26 5.38 -4.98 -0.95
C VAL A 26 4.47 -3.77 -1.05
N ALA A 27 4.89 -2.66 -0.48
CA ALA A 27 4.17 -1.40 -0.61
C ALA A 27 4.99 -0.39 -1.39
N ASN A 28 4.33 0.36 -2.25
CA ASN A 28 4.83 1.62 -2.77
C ASN A 28 4.15 2.77 -2.01
N PHE A 29 4.96 3.65 -1.44
CA PHE A 29 4.51 4.90 -0.84
C PHE A 29 4.91 6.04 -1.75
N THR A 30 3.92 6.76 -2.27
CA THR A 30 4.14 7.97 -3.06
C THR A 30 3.86 9.19 -2.20
N PHE A 31 4.85 10.03 -2.02
CA PHE A 31 4.79 11.25 -1.23
C PHE A 31 4.63 12.46 -2.14
N LEU A 32 3.59 13.26 -1.92
CA LEU A 32 3.29 14.47 -2.70
C LEU A 32 3.08 15.67 -1.78
N ASP A 33 3.46 16.84 -2.30
CA ASP A 33 3.08 18.12 -1.73
C ASP A 33 2.01 18.79 -2.60
N VAL A 34 0.76 18.73 -2.13
CA VAL A 34 -0.38 19.36 -2.78
C VAL A 34 -0.65 20.70 -2.09
N PRO A 35 -0.93 21.79 -2.82
CA PRO A 35 -1.33 23.05 -2.20
C PRO A 35 -2.48 22.83 -1.21
N THR A 36 -2.31 23.29 0.03
CA THR A 36 -3.22 22.96 1.16
C THR A 36 -4.69 23.22 0.84
N GLN A 37 -4.97 24.32 0.14
CA GLN A 37 -6.32 24.68 -0.28
C GLN A 37 -6.90 23.78 -1.37
N GLU A 38 -6.06 22.96 -2.02
CA GLU A 38 -6.45 22.07 -3.12
C GLU A 38 -6.48 20.59 -2.72
N ILE A 39 -6.07 20.24 -1.49
CA ILE A 39 -6.05 18.84 -1.02
C ILE A 39 -7.42 18.18 -1.24
N GLY A 40 -8.51 18.85 -0.88
CA GLY A 40 -9.86 18.30 -1.07
C GLY A 40 -10.24 18.10 -2.55
N LYS A 41 -9.73 18.93 -3.46
CA LYS A 41 -9.89 18.72 -4.90
C LYS A 41 -9.07 17.54 -5.37
N PHE A 42 -7.81 17.45 -4.95
CA PHE A 42 -6.92 16.35 -5.29
C PHE A 42 -7.48 14.98 -4.85
N ILE A 43 -8.00 14.88 -3.62
CA ILE A 43 -8.62 13.65 -3.11
C ILE A 43 -9.75 13.19 -4.04
N ARG A 44 -10.65 14.10 -4.45
CA ARG A 44 -11.75 13.75 -5.36
C ARG A 44 -11.26 13.31 -6.73
N LEU A 45 -10.28 14.02 -7.31
CA LEU A 45 -9.69 13.64 -8.60
C LEU A 45 -9.00 12.27 -8.50
N HIS A 46 -8.21 12.07 -7.45
CA HIS A 46 -7.52 10.80 -7.21
C HIS A 46 -8.50 9.64 -7.11
N LYS A 47 -9.59 9.82 -6.32
CA LYS A 47 -10.63 8.80 -6.23
C LYS A 47 -11.26 8.50 -7.58
N GLN A 48 -11.67 9.52 -8.34
CA GLN A 48 -12.28 9.33 -9.64
C GLN A 48 -11.36 8.60 -10.62
N VAL A 49 -10.09 9.02 -10.70
CA VAL A 49 -9.10 8.38 -11.57
C VAL A 49 -8.85 6.94 -11.15
N THR A 50 -8.69 6.68 -9.85
CA THR A 50 -8.49 5.33 -9.34
C THR A 50 -9.70 4.43 -9.64
N ASP A 51 -10.92 4.88 -9.33
CA ASP A 51 -12.15 4.12 -9.59
C ASP A 51 -12.29 3.75 -11.08
N MET A 52 -11.91 4.65 -11.99
CA MET A 52 -12.02 4.43 -13.44
C MET A 52 -10.91 3.53 -14.01
N THR A 53 -9.77 3.45 -13.35
CA THR A 53 -8.58 2.75 -13.89
C THR A 53 -8.16 1.54 -13.10
N MET A 54 -8.81 1.24 -11.99
CA MET A 54 -8.44 0.17 -11.04
C MET A 54 -8.34 -1.21 -11.70
N GLU A 55 -9.18 -1.49 -12.69
CA GLU A 55 -9.18 -2.76 -13.44
C GLU A 55 -7.89 -3.02 -14.25
N TYR A 56 -7.12 -1.96 -14.51
CA TYR A 56 -5.86 -2.00 -15.25
C TYR A 56 -4.63 -1.87 -14.35
N ARG A 57 -4.80 -2.00 -13.02
CA ARG A 57 -3.75 -1.81 -12.02
C ARG A 57 -3.43 -3.13 -11.31
N GLU A 58 -2.19 -3.25 -10.83
CA GLU A 58 -1.68 -4.47 -10.19
C GLU A 58 -1.76 -4.47 -8.66
N PHE A 59 -2.05 -3.32 -8.04
CA PHE A 59 -2.15 -3.24 -6.58
C PHE A 59 -3.38 -3.99 -6.03
N LYS A 60 -3.25 -4.48 -4.79
CA LYS A 60 -4.33 -5.15 -4.06
C LYS A 60 -5.13 -4.20 -3.20
N ASN A 61 -4.44 -3.27 -2.56
CA ASN A 61 -5.03 -2.23 -1.73
C ASN A 61 -4.39 -0.90 -2.09
N HIS A 62 -5.17 0.16 -1.97
CA HIS A 62 -4.75 1.50 -2.35
C HIS A 62 -5.44 2.54 -1.47
N TRP A 63 -4.65 3.30 -0.73
CA TRP A 63 -5.15 4.34 0.17
C TRP A 63 -4.49 5.67 -0.11
N LEU A 64 -5.25 6.72 0.05
CA LEU A 64 -4.73 8.08 0.08
C LEU A 64 -4.86 8.60 1.51
N LEU A 65 -3.75 9.00 2.08
CA LEU A 65 -3.63 9.54 3.42
C LEU A 65 -3.25 11.02 3.33
N THR A 66 -3.83 11.84 4.19
CA THR A 66 -3.44 13.24 4.33
C THR A 66 -2.70 13.44 5.64
N HIS A 67 -1.70 14.28 5.62
CA HIS A 67 -0.90 14.58 6.79
C HIS A 67 -1.71 15.32 7.85
N PHE A 68 -1.78 14.76 9.04
CA PHE A 68 -2.44 15.40 10.18
C PHE A 68 -1.45 16.10 11.09
N GLN A 69 -0.31 15.47 11.40
CA GLN A 69 0.70 15.99 12.31
C GLN A 69 2.09 15.44 11.98
N GLY A 70 3.13 16.25 12.17
CA GLY A 70 4.52 15.89 11.94
C GLY A 70 5.19 16.76 10.86
N SER A 71 6.16 16.21 10.13
CA SER A 71 6.87 16.88 9.03
C SER A 71 6.87 15.98 7.79
N GLY A 72 7.02 16.55 6.62
CA GLY A 72 7.09 15.83 5.34
C GLY A 72 5.94 16.18 4.41
N ALA A 73 5.75 15.37 3.38
CA ALA A 73 4.70 15.54 2.38
C ALA A 73 3.31 15.54 3.00
N ASN A 74 2.40 16.34 2.46
CA ASN A 74 1.05 16.50 3.02
C ASN A 74 0.04 15.48 2.46
N VAL A 75 0.41 14.73 1.44
CA VAL A 75 -0.35 13.60 0.89
C VAL A 75 0.58 12.40 0.74
N VAL A 76 0.11 11.24 1.16
CA VAL A 76 0.79 9.97 0.98
C VAL A 76 -0.17 8.98 0.33
N ILE A 77 0.21 8.44 -0.81
CA ILE A 77 -0.51 7.35 -1.46
C ILE A 77 0.20 6.05 -1.11
N TRP A 78 -0.53 5.12 -0.56
CA TRP A 78 -0.04 3.81 -0.16
C TRP A 78 -0.70 2.72 -1.00
N SER A 79 0.09 2.03 -1.81
CA SER A 79 -0.36 0.93 -2.65
C SER A 79 0.35 -0.37 -2.27
N ASN A 80 -0.40 -1.43 -2.00
CA ASN A 80 0.14 -2.75 -1.69
C ASN A 80 0.10 -3.66 -2.91
N TYR A 81 1.19 -4.41 -3.09
CA TYR A 81 1.40 -5.34 -4.19
C TYR A 81 1.79 -6.73 -3.67
N PRO A 82 1.47 -7.80 -4.42
CA PRO A 82 1.91 -9.15 -4.08
C PRO A 82 3.43 -9.30 -4.10
N SER A 83 4.12 -8.57 -4.98
CA SER A 83 5.57 -8.66 -5.15
C SER A 83 6.18 -7.35 -5.65
N VAL A 84 7.51 -7.25 -5.59
CA VAL A 84 8.27 -6.14 -6.20
C VAL A 84 8.09 -6.12 -7.73
N GLU A 85 7.97 -7.30 -8.35
CA GLU A 85 7.74 -7.40 -9.79
C GLU A 85 6.40 -6.76 -10.19
N ASP A 86 5.35 -6.91 -9.36
CA ASP A 86 4.05 -6.31 -9.62
C ASP A 86 4.08 -4.78 -9.46
N VAL A 87 4.93 -4.24 -8.57
CA VAL A 87 5.17 -2.79 -8.52
C VAL A 87 5.73 -2.26 -9.85
N TYR A 88 6.68 -2.97 -10.45
CA TYR A 88 7.27 -2.57 -11.73
C TYR A 88 6.35 -2.79 -12.93
N LYS A 89 5.43 -3.74 -12.85
CA LYS A 89 4.40 -3.95 -13.89
C LYS A 89 3.31 -2.89 -13.83
N ASP A 90 3.00 -2.40 -12.63
CA ASP A 90 1.95 -1.41 -12.43
C ASP A 90 2.35 -0.07 -13.06
N ASN A 91 1.66 0.30 -14.12
CA ASN A 91 1.94 1.50 -14.87
C ASN A 91 0.68 2.35 -14.99
N ALA A 92 0.61 3.43 -14.21
CA ALA A 92 -0.53 4.34 -14.21
C ALA A 92 -0.81 4.95 -15.58
N LEU A 93 0.22 5.34 -16.34
CA LEU A 93 0.05 5.92 -17.67
C LEU A 93 -0.50 4.89 -18.67
N SER A 94 -0.07 3.63 -18.56
CA SER A 94 -0.63 2.54 -19.36
C SER A 94 -2.11 2.31 -19.01
N ALA A 95 -2.45 2.32 -17.72
CA ALA A 95 -3.83 2.19 -17.27
C ALA A 95 -4.72 3.34 -17.78
N PHE A 96 -4.21 4.56 -17.78
CA PHE A 96 -4.91 5.73 -18.38
C PHE A 96 -5.14 5.53 -19.87
N GLY A 97 -4.12 5.05 -20.60
CA GLY A 97 -4.24 4.76 -22.03
C GLY A 97 -5.28 3.69 -22.34
N GLN A 98 -5.26 2.58 -21.61
CA GLN A 98 -6.23 1.48 -21.76
C GLN A 98 -7.65 1.95 -21.47
N LYS A 99 -7.84 2.73 -20.40
CA LYS A 99 -9.15 3.31 -20.09
C LYS A 99 -9.61 4.26 -21.20
N TRP A 100 -8.74 5.14 -21.65
CA TRP A 100 -9.04 6.08 -22.72
C TRP A 100 -9.45 5.38 -24.03
N GLU A 101 -8.77 4.28 -24.39
CA GLU A 101 -9.12 3.49 -25.58
C GLU A 101 -10.49 2.80 -25.46
N SER A 102 -10.93 2.50 -24.23
CA SER A 102 -12.23 1.88 -23.97
C SER A 102 -13.42 2.85 -24.00
N LEU A 103 -13.18 4.16 -24.08
CA LEU A 103 -14.19 5.21 -24.02
C LEU A 103 -14.42 5.83 -25.41
N GLU A 104 -15.64 6.34 -25.62
CA GLU A 104 -16.03 7.03 -26.86
C GLU A 104 -16.75 8.36 -26.59
N GLY A 105 -16.75 9.26 -27.57
CA GLY A 105 -17.51 10.51 -27.55
C GLY A 105 -17.24 11.38 -26.32
N GLU A 106 -18.31 11.88 -25.69
CA GLU A 106 -18.24 12.80 -24.54
C GLU A 106 -17.56 12.18 -23.30
N GLU A 107 -17.67 10.87 -23.12
CA GLU A 107 -17.01 10.19 -22.00
C GLU A 107 -15.48 10.25 -22.14
N LYS A 108 -14.98 10.08 -23.35
CA LYS A 108 -13.56 10.16 -23.67
C LYS A 108 -13.01 11.56 -23.42
N GLU A 109 -13.69 12.59 -23.89
CA GLU A 109 -13.32 13.99 -23.67
C GLU A 109 -13.34 14.35 -22.17
N SER A 110 -14.34 13.85 -21.44
CA SER A 110 -14.45 14.05 -19.99
C SER A 110 -13.30 13.39 -19.24
N PHE A 111 -12.90 12.20 -19.64
CA PHE A 111 -11.78 11.48 -19.06
C PHE A 111 -10.44 12.17 -19.36
N GLU A 112 -10.22 12.65 -20.58
CA GLU A 112 -9.03 13.45 -20.93
C GLU A 112 -8.88 14.67 -20.03
N LYS A 113 -9.98 15.39 -19.82
CA LYS A 113 -10.00 16.56 -18.93
C LYS A 113 -9.68 16.16 -17.49
N LEU A 114 -10.30 15.09 -16.99
CA LEU A 114 -10.04 14.56 -15.64
C LEU A 114 -8.57 14.21 -15.45
N ILE A 115 -7.97 13.47 -16.38
CA ILE A 115 -6.56 13.09 -16.32
C ILE A 115 -5.65 14.32 -16.39
N SER A 116 -5.97 15.28 -17.26
CA SER A 116 -5.20 16.53 -17.38
C SER A 116 -5.19 17.32 -16.05
N GLU A 117 -6.36 17.44 -15.41
CA GLU A 117 -6.46 18.11 -14.10
C GLU A 117 -5.73 17.34 -12.99
N TYR A 118 -5.83 16.03 -12.99
CA TYR A 118 -5.16 15.18 -12.02
C TYR A 118 -3.64 15.23 -12.16
N MET A 119 -3.13 15.10 -13.38
CA MET A 119 -1.70 15.10 -13.68
C MET A 119 -1.02 16.44 -13.37
N ALA A 120 -1.77 17.55 -13.28
CA ALA A 120 -1.22 18.85 -12.90
C ALA A 120 -0.64 18.88 -11.47
N TYR A 121 -1.05 17.95 -10.60
CA TYR A 121 -0.52 17.81 -9.24
C TYR A 121 0.77 16.98 -9.17
N TRP A 122 1.11 16.25 -10.23
CA TRP A 122 2.26 15.33 -10.26
C TRP A 122 3.55 16.02 -10.75
N THR A 123 3.75 17.26 -10.32
CA THR A 123 4.93 18.06 -10.70
C THR A 123 6.20 17.70 -9.94
N GLY A 124 6.06 16.97 -8.85
CA GLY A 124 7.15 16.43 -8.06
C GLY A 124 6.59 15.46 -7.01
N HIS A 125 7.18 14.28 -6.94
CA HIS A 125 6.84 13.25 -5.93
C HIS A 125 8.07 12.41 -5.64
N THR A 126 8.01 11.70 -4.53
CA THR A 126 9.02 10.69 -4.15
C THR A 126 8.31 9.37 -3.94
N ASP A 127 8.84 8.32 -4.56
CA ASP A 127 8.36 6.96 -4.35
C ASP A 127 9.33 6.15 -3.49
N GLU A 128 8.79 5.41 -2.54
CA GLU A 128 9.54 4.49 -1.71
C GLU A 128 8.91 3.10 -1.77
N ILE A 129 9.66 2.12 -2.26
CA ILE A 129 9.24 0.72 -2.23
C ILE A 129 9.73 0.10 -0.94
N ARG A 130 8.81 -0.48 -0.16
CA ARG A 130 9.10 -1.12 1.13
C ARG A 130 8.52 -2.52 1.16
N VAL A 131 9.27 -3.44 1.79
CA VAL A 131 8.73 -4.74 2.18
C VAL A 131 8.05 -4.57 3.52
N ILE A 132 6.78 -4.97 3.60
CA ILE A 132 5.99 -4.87 4.83
C ILE A 132 5.81 -6.27 5.40
N ASP A 133 6.26 -6.44 6.63
CA ASP A 133 5.91 -7.56 7.48
C ASP A 133 4.64 -7.16 8.26
N TRP A 134 3.47 -7.57 7.75
CA TRP A 134 2.19 -7.22 8.33
C TRP A 134 2.05 -7.71 9.77
N ASP A 135 2.56 -8.89 10.05
CA ASP A 135 2.39 -9.53 11.36
C ASP A 135 3.19 -8.80 12.45
N ASN A 136 4.37 -8.27 12.09
CA ASN A 136 5.26 -7.65 13.06
C ASN A 136 5.25 -6.11 12.99
N ASN A 137 5.07 -5.53 11.80
CA ASN A 137 5.27 -4.10 11.58
C ASN A 137 3.96 -3.31 11.39
N VAL A 138 2.82 -3.97 11.20
CA VAL A 138 1.52 -3.31 11.11
C VAL A 138 0.68 -3.69 12.31
N LYS A 139 0.26 -2.69 13.08
CA LYS A 139 -0.66 -2.87 14.21
C LYS A 139 -1.98 -2.21 13.86
N HIS A 140 -3.05 -2.94 13.99
CA HIS A 140 -4.42 -2.48 13.76
C HIS A 140 -5.38 -3.20 14.69
N SER A 141 -6.58 -2.67 14.86
CA SER A 141 -7.64 -3.38 15.59
C SER A 141 -8.06 -4.66 14.87
N GLU A 142 -8.51 -5.68 15.60
CA GLU A 142 -8.95 -6.96 15.02
C GLU A 142 -10.10 -6.79 14.01
N ASN A 143 -10.94 -5.78 14.22
CA ASN A 143 -12.11 -5.49 13.39
C ASN A 143 -11.93 -4.23 12.53
N MET A 144 -10.70 -3.93 12.09
CA MET A 144 -10.41 -2.78 11.25
C MET A 144 -11.18 -2.86 9.93
N ASP A 145 -12.01 -1.88 9.67
CA ASP A 145 -12.64 -1.68 8.37
C ASP A 145 -11.78 -0.73 7.53
N TRP A 146 -11.05 -1.31 6.59
CA TRP A 146 -10.12 -0.58 5.71
C TRP A 146 -10.81 0.26 4.63
N ASP A 147 -12.12 0.08 4.44
CA ASP A 147 -12.92 0.83 3.48
C ASP A 147 -13.51 2.12 4.09
N THR A 148 -13.41 2.27 5.41
CA THR A 148 -13.79 3.50 6.12
C THR A 148 -12.58 4.40 6.39
N PRO A 149 -12.78 5.72 6.57
CA PRO A 149 -11.70 6.62 6.97
C PRO A 149 -11.04 6.18 8.28
N PHE A 150 -9.72 6.11 8.30
CA PHE A 150 -8.93 5.72 9.46
C PHE A 150 -7.73 6.65 9.66
N TYR A 151 -7.12 6.57 10.84
CA TYR A 151 -5.85 7.24 11.13
C TYR A 151 -4.71 6.22 11.05
N ALA A 152 -3.62 6.60 10.39
CA ALA A 152 -2.41 5.80 10.34
C ALA A 152 -1.25 6.56 10.98
N LEU A 153 -0.49 5.88 11.83
CA LEU A 153 0.77 6.37 12.36
C LEU A 153 1.94 5.69 11.64
N PHE A 154 2.73 6.47 10.93
CA PHE A 154 3.95 5.99 10.29
C PHE A 154 5.16 6.39 11.12
N GLY A 155 5.92 5.40 11.59
CA GLY A 155 7.23 5.60 12.17
C GLY A 155 8.31 5.25 11.16
N ASN A 156 9.24 6.18 10.89
CA ASN A 156 10.42 5.92 10.08
C ASN A 156 11.66 5.97 10.97
N TYR A 157 12.26 4.81 11.22
CA TYR A 157 13.41 4.70 12.10
C TYR A 157 14.63 4.28 11.29
N GLN A 158 15.69 5.09 11.34
CA GLN A 158 17.00 4.66 10.83
C GLN A 158 17.73 3.92 11.93
N THR A 159 17.94 2.62 11.73
CA THR A 159 18.69 1.80 12.69
C THR A 159 20.15 1.68 12.26
N THR A 160 21.06 1.96 13.17
CA THR A 160 22.50 1.72 12.98
C THR A 160 22.91 0.31 13.42
N GLY A 161 22.04 -0.69 13.22
CA GLY A 161 22.37 -2.10 13.41
C GLY A 161 21.74 -2.80 14.62
N ASN A 162 20.93 -2.14 15.45
CA ASN A 162 20.21 -2.81 16.54
C ASN A 162 18.69 -2.74 16.32
N THR A 163 18.19 -3.65 15.48
CA THR A 163 16.78 -3.74 15.11
C THR A 163 15.87 -4.19 16.26
N GLU A 164 16.43 -4.92 17.25
CA GLU A 164 15.71 -5.42 18.42
C GLU A 164 15.30 -4.28 19.36
N LEU A 165 16.23 -3.38 19.67
CA LEU A 165 15.93 -2.18 20.49
C LEU A 165 14.91 -1.24 19.84
N VAL A 166 14.88 -1.16 18.52
CA VAL A 166 13.91 -0.34 17.79
C VAL A 166 12.52 -0.99 17.84
N GLY A 167 12.45 -2.31 17.71
CA GLY A 167 11.20 -3.07 17.87
C GLY A 167 10.60 -2.88 19.26
N ASP A 168 11.41 -2.95 20.31
CA ASP A 168 10.96 -2.76 21.69
C ASP A 168 10.52 -1.30 21.95
N ALA A 169 11.25 -0.32 21.43
CA ALA A 169 10.86 1.08 21.53
C ALA A 169 9.54 1.35 20.80
N PHE A 170 9.35 0.79 19.62
CA PHE A 170 8.11 0.92 18.84
C PHE A 170 6.94 0.26 19.56
N ASN A 171 7.10 -0.95 20.07
CA ASN A 171 6.06 -1.66 20.83
C ASN A 171 5.69 -0.92 22.13
N SER A 172 6.64 -0.23 22.78
CA SER A 172 6.36 0.56 23.97
C SER A 172 5.65 1.89 23.66
N TRP A 173 5.80 2.43 22.46
CA TRP A 173 5.17 3.69 22.00
C TRP A 173 3.71 3.50 21.56
N LEU A 174 3.33 2.31 21.13
CA LEU A 174 1.97 1.99 20.70
C LEU A 174 0.98 1.72 21.84
N ILE A 175 1.43 1.77 23.08
CA ILE A 175 0.54 1.80 24.24
C ILE A 175 0.08 3.25 24.43
N PHE A 176 -0.77 3.76 23.54
CA PHE A 176 -1.58 4.95 23.82
C PHE A 176 -2.77 4.50 24.66
N PRO A 177 -2.89 4.91 25.93
CA PRO A 177 -4.10 4.69 26.70
C PRO A 177 -5.23 5.49 26.02
N GLY A 178 -6.19 4.80 25.42
CA GLY A 178 -7.34 5.39 24.75
C GLY A 178 -7.62 4.93 23.33
N ILE A 179 -6.84 3.97 22.79
CA ILE A 179 -7.20 3.17 21.61
C ILE A 179 -7.58 1.77 22.13
N GLU A 180 -8.38 1.72 23.16
CA GLU A 180 -9.12 0.54 23.52
C GLU A 180 -10.56 0.79 23.09
N ASP A 181 -11.02 -0.01 22.08
CA ASP A 181 -12.40 -0.30 21.63
C ASP A 181 -13.37 0.89 21.50
#